data_9ab503d945a1707596a01841666a50c9
#
_entry.id   9ab503d945a1707596a01841666a50c9
#
_cell.length_a   1.000
_cell.length_b   1.000
_cell.length_c   1.000
_cell.angle_alpha   90.00
_cell.angle_beta   90.00
_cell.angle_gamma   90.00
#
_symmetry.space_group_name_H-M   'P 1'
#
loop_
_entity.id
_entity.type
_entity.pdbx_description
1 polymer ?
#
loop_
_entity_poly.entity_id
_entity_poly.type
_entity_poly.pdbx_seq_one_letter_code
_entity_poly.pdbx_strand_id
1 'polypeptide(L)'
;MAVIDVGDRGVAVTVDEPTPAARMAAVRGLTRALRDARIAGVTDVVPSPGRVTAVYDPLRIGHAEVRRLVEAIAAATPAAADDTPAAAHEIPVCYGGDFGPDLAEVCAAHAVEVEQFVELHAAASYEVEALGFLPGFAYLAGLPPALATPRRATPRRLVPAGSVGIGGSQTGAYPFASPGGWNLIGHTPIRLFDAARTIPALLAVGDRVRFVAITPEEHRRLRGPGDAEPPRAPCRGGGVTVVKPGLFTTIQDLGRPGHRGSGVPLSGAADPAALRLANRLVGNPEAAAAVEVTLLGPELRFDRDAVVALAGAMFPGVAWGRAVRVAAGETLALGHAVAGCRGVLAIAGGVAVEPVLGSRSTFVPARLGGLCGLPLAAGDVIPIGADGGGPPPSPDRQPAPPHAGAATILRTIPGADFAACGDALWAAAHRTSSRSDRMGVRLEGPPLGGDLPDGSLPSVAVLPGTVQLPPDGQPIILLADAQTVGGYPVIGHVIAADLALVAQLRPGDVVRWRPATIDEAHRALREQDAPARATP
;
A
#
# COMPACT_ATOMS: atom_id res chain seq x y z
N MET A 1 -22.72 -12.07 12.92
CA MET A 1 -21.45 -11.38 12.74
C MET A 1 -20.42 -11.88 13.75
N ALA A 2 -19.16 -12.10 13.35
CA ALA A 2 -18.07 -12.51 14.24
C ALA A 2 -16.95 -11.47 14.18
N VAL A 3 -16.29 -11.19 15.31
CA VAL A 3 -15.19 -10.22 15.40
C VAL A 3 -13.88 -10.97 15.52
N ILE A 4 -12.92 -10.66 14.67
CA ILE A 4 -11.59 -11.27 14.60
C ILE A 4 -10.50 -10.22 14.64
N ASP A 5 -9.34 -10.58 15.15
CA ASP A 5 -8.18 -9.71 15.20
C ASP A 5 -7.39 -9.79 13.86
N VAL A 6 -6.85 -8.66 13.44
CA VAL A 6 -6.00 -8.54 12.23
C VAL A 6 -4.64 -7.97 12.65
N GLY A 7 -3.78 -8.87 13.09
CA GLY A 7 -2.50 -8.52 13.70
C GLY A 7 -2.68 -7.65 14.94
N ASP A 8 -1.73 -6.73 15.15
CA ASP A 8 -1.69 -5.81 16.28
C ASP A 8 -2.31 -4.44 16.00
N ARG A 9 -2.90 -4.22 14.79
CA ARG A 9 -3.40 -2.91 14.35
C ARG A 9 -4.74 -2.96 13.63
N GLY A 10 -5.44 -4.07 13.65
CA GLY A 10 -6.73 -4.23 13.01
C GLY A 10 -7.71 -5.07 13.79
N VAL A 11 -8.98 -4.74 13.68
CA VAL A 11 -10.12 -5.53 14.15
C VAL A 11 -11.12 -5.64 13.00
N ALA A 12 -11.50 -6.84 12.63
CA ALA A 12 -12.43 -7.06 11.54
C ALA A 12 -13.73 -7.71 12.01
N VAL A 13 -14.83 -7.30 11.41
CA VAL A 13 -16.16 -7.91 11.58
C VAL A 13 -16.46 -8.73 10.34
N THR A 14 -16.71 -10.02 10.50
CA THR A 14 -17.18 -10.91 9.44
C THR A 14 -18.70 -10.88 9.40
N VAL A 15 -19.25 -10.67 8.20
CA VAL A 15 -20.67 -10.63 7.91
C VAL A 15 -21.05 -11.95 7.25
N ASP A 16 -21.89 -12.73 7.94
CA ASP A 16 -22.40 -14.02 7.44
C ASP A 16 -23.88 -13.88 7.14
N GLU A 17 -24.19 -13.44 5.92
CA GLU A 17 -25.55 -13.28 5.41
C GLU A 17 -25.80 -14.29 4.27
N PRO A 18 -27.02 -14.83 4.16
CA PRO A 18 -27.30 -15.96 3.27
C PRO A 18 -27.18 -15.62 1.78
N THR A 19 -27.41 -14.35 1.41
CA THR A 19 -27.32 -13.93 0.01
C THR A 19 -26.21 -12.90 -0.21
N PRO A 20 -25.59 -12.87 -1.39
CA PRO A 20 -24.60 -11.85 -1.73
C PRO A 20 -25.13 -10.42 -1.54
N ALA A 21 -26.37 -10.14 -1.93
CA ALA A 21 -26.98 -8.81 -1.79
C ALA A 21 -27.16 -8.42 -0.33
N ALA A 22 -27.67 -9.31 0.54
CA ALA A 22 -27.81 -9.07 1.96
C ALA A 22 -26.44 -8.84 2.62
N ARG A 23 -25.45 -9.67 2.23
CA ARG A 23 -24.08 -9.53 2.73
C ARG A 23 -23.48 -8.18 2.37
N MET A 24 -23.67 -7.72 1.13
CA MET A 24 -23.19 -6.41 0.69
C MET A 24 -23.90 -5.26 1.41
N ALA A 25 -25.23 -5.34 1.59
CA ALA A 25 -26.00 -4.35 2.35
C ALA A 25 -25.47 -4.23 3.80
N ALA A 26 -25.24 -5.36 4.47
CA ALA A 26 -24.68 -5.40 5.82
C ALA A 26 -23.24 -4.85 5.88
N VAL A 27 -22.38 -5.16 4.88
CA VAL A 27 -21.03 -4.57 4.77
C VAL A 27 -21.10 -3.05 4.62
N ARG A 28 -22.01 -2.52 3.79
CA ARG A 28 -22.21 -1.07 3.62
C ARG A 28 -22.67 -0.41 4.92
N GLY A 29 -23.73 -0.96 5.54
CA GLY A 29 -24.27 -0.43 6.78
C GLY A 29 -23.24 -0.37 7.90
N LEU A 30 -22.51 -1.47 8.09
CA LEU A 30 -21.43 -1.54 9.08
C LEU A 30 -20.27 -0.60 8.75
N THR A 31 -19.88 -0.48 7.48
CA THR A 31 -18.83 0.46 7.05
C THR A 31 -19.19 1.89 7.39
N ARG A 32 -20.45 2.28 7.13
CA ARG A 32 -20.97 3.60 7.48
C ARG A 32 -20.97 3.79 8.99
N ALA A 33 -21.54 2.87 9.74
CA ALA A 33 -21.64 2.96 11.20
C ALA A 33 -20.25 3.13 11.86
N LEU A 34 -19.25 2.36 11.40
CA LEU A 34 -17.87 2.48 11.89
C LEU A 34 -17.21 3.81 11.52
N ARG A 35 -17.47 4.35 10.32
CA ARG A 35 -16.96 5.67 9.91
C ARG A 35 -17.61 6.80 10.67
N ASP A 36 -18.92 6.75 10.85
CA ASP A 36 -19.70 7.78 11.54
C ASP A 36 -19.38 7.83 13.04
N ALA A 37 -19.04 6.69 13.64
CA ALA A 37 -18.61 6.60 15.04
C ALA A 37 -17.32 7.36 15.35
N ARG A 38 -16.48 7.67 14.35
CA ARG A 38 -15.23 8.46 14.48
C ARG A 38 -14.40 8.07 15.71
N ILE A 39 -14.23 6.76 15.92
CA ILE A 39 -13.48 6.24 17.08
C ILE A 39 -12.07 6.84 17.08
N ALA A 40 -11.71 7.54 18.16
CA ALA A 40 -10.40 8.15 18.31
C ALA A 40 -9.31 7.07 18.26
N GLY A 41 -8.32 7.22 17.37
CA GLY A 41 -7.26 6.23 17.15
C GLY A 41 -7.55 5.23 16.02
N VAL A 42 -8.80 5.07 15.55
CA VAL A 42 -9.08 4.36 14.30
C VAL A 42 -8.68 5.25 13.12
N THR A 43 -7.80 4.73 12.26
CA THR A 43 -7.22 5.47 11.13
C THR A 43 -7.93 5.20 9.82
N ASP A 44 -8.44 3.97 9.64
CA ASP A 44 -9.11 3.54 8.41
C ASP A 44 -10.23 2.56 8.68
N VAL A 45 -11.25 2.55 7.81
CA VAL A 45 -12.29 1.52 7.74
C VAL A 45 -12.29 0.95 6.33
N VAL A 46 -11.91 -0.32 6.21
CA VAL A 46 -11.69 -1.00 4.93
C VAL A 46 -12.75 -2.08 4.72
N PRO A 47 -13.75 -1.84 3.87
CA PRO A 47 -14.69 -2.88 3.45
C PRO A 47 -14.05 -3.84 2.44
N SER A 48 -14.45 -5.09 2.52
CA SER A 48 -14.06 -6.17 1.60
C SER A 48 -15.20 -7.22 1.53
N PRO A 49 -15.15 -8.20 0.62
CA PRO A 49 -16.22 -9.19 0.52
C PRO A 49 -16.55 -9.87 1.84
N GLY A 50 -17.76 -9.64 2.36
CA GLY A 50 -18.24 -10.20 3.62
C GLY A 50 -17.48 -9.76 4.89
N ARG A 51 -16.71 -8.67 4.84
CA ARG A 51 -15.89 -8.22 5.98
C ARG A 51 -15.69 -6.71 5.99
N VAL A 52 -15.66 -6.12 7.19
CA VAL A 52 -15.22 -4.74 7.39
C VAL A 52 -14.12 -4.71 8.43
N THR A 53 -12.99 -4.10 8.11
CA THR A 53 -11.82 -4.02 8.99
C THR A 53 -11.62 -2.58 9.46
N ALA A 54 -11.63 -2.35 10.77
CA ALA A 54 -11.18 -1.13 11.41
C ALA A 54 -9.68 -1.21 11.67
N VAL A 55 -8.91 -0.29 11.12
CA VAL A 55 -7.46 -0.16 11.34
C VAL A 55 -7.22 0.92 12.36
N TYR A 56 -6.36 0.68 13.33
CA TYR A 56 -6.12 1.63 14.43
C TYR A 56 -4.64 1.81 14.74
N ASP A 57 -4.33 2.90 15.43
CA ASP A 57 -3.00 3.22 15.96
C ASP A 57 -2.90 2.76 17.43
N PRO A 58 -2.08 1.71 17.73
CA PRO A 58 -1.95 1.18 19.09
C PRO A 58 -1.33 2.15 20.12
N LEU A 59 -0.72 3.24 19.65
CA LEU A 59 -0.19 4.29 20.52
C LEU A 59 -1.30 5.26 20.97
N ARG A 60 -2.44 5.27 20.29
CA ARG A 60 -3.57 6.18 20.57
C ARG A 60 -4.76 5.49 21.23
N ILE A 61 -4.97 4.20 20.95
CA ILE A 61 -6.08 3.43 21.52
C ILE A 61 -5.65 1.97 21.75
N GLY A 62 -6.08 1.38 22.88
CA GLY A 62 -5.78 -0.01 23.21
C GLY A 62 -6.63 -1.01 22.43
N HIS A 63 -6.07 -2.22 22.17
CA HIS A 63 -6.75 -3.26 21.40
C HIS A 63 -8.12 -3.67 21.99
N ALA A 64 -8.16 -3.93 23.30
CA ALA A 64 -9.39 -4.35 23.97
C ALA A 64 -10.51 -3.28 23.86
N GLU A 65 -10.14 -2.00 23.86
CA GLU A 65 -11.09 -0.91 23.72
C GLU A 65 -11.63 -0.81 22.29
N VAL A 66 -10.75 -0.85 21.27
CA VAL A 66 -11.18 -0.86 19.87
C VAL A 66 -12.10 -2.05 19.60
N ARG A 67 -11.69 -3.25 20.04
CA ARG A 67 -12.48 -4.46 19.86
C ARG A 67 -13.87 -4.33 20.47
N ARG A 68 -13.97 -3.88 21.73
CA ARG A 68 -15.24 -3.64 22.41
C ARG A 68 -16.14 -2.63 21.67
N LEU A 69 -15.55 -1.53 21.17
CA LEU A 69 -16.30 -0.50 20.42
C LEU A 69 -16.80 -1.06 19.08
N VAL A 70 -15.95 -1.78 18.35
CA VAL A 70 -16.32 -2.41 17.08
C VAL A 70 -17.41 -3.47 17.29
N GLU A 71 -17.32 -4.30 18.34
CA GLU A 71 -18.35 -5.27 18.72
C GLU A 71 -19.69 -4.61 19.04
N ALA A 72 -19.68 -3.52 19.83
CA ALA A 72 -20.88 -2.77 20.16
C ALA A 72 -21.55 -2.15 18.93
N ILE A 73 -20.77 -1.57 18.01
CA ILE A 73 -21.28 -1.00 16.76
C ILE A 73 -21.84 -2.11 15.86
N ALA A 74 -21.13 -3.24 15.73
CA ALA A 74 -21.60 -4.36 14.93
C ALA A 74 -22.91 -4.95 15.46
N ALA A 75 -23.07 -5.06 16.79
CA ALA A 75 -24.29 -5.53 17.42
C ALA A 75 -25.47 -4.55 17.26
N ALA A 76 -25.18 -3.25 17.22
CA ALA A 76 -26.20 -2.20 17.04
C ALA A 76 -26.58 -1.96 15.56
N THR A 77 -25.80 -2.47 14.61
CA THR A 77 -26.04 -2.28 13.18
C THR A 77 -26.90 -3.42 12.64
N PRO A 78 -28.17 -3.20 12.26
CA PRO A 78 -29.00 -4.25 11.68
C PRO A 78 -28.45 -4.73 10.33
N ALA A 79 -28.51 -6.02 10.07
CA ALA A 79 -28.05 -6.61 8.80
C ALA A 79 -28.78 -6.04 7.54
N ALA A 80 -30.02 -5.57 7.71
CA ALA A 80 -30.85 -5.01 6.64
C ALA A 80 -30.85 -3.46 6.59
N ALA A 81 -29.99 -2.78 7.35
CA ALA A 81 -30.16 -1.35 7.66
C ALA A 81 -29.66 -0.37 6.61
N ASP A 82 -29.19 -0.80 5.44
CA ASP A 82 -28.76 0.15 4.41
C ASP A 82 -29.75 0.25 3.25
N ASP A 83 -30.85 0.98 3.46
CA ASP A 83 -31.79 1.39 2.42
C ASP A 83 -31.27 2.56 1.56
N THR A 84 -30.03 3.01 1.79
CA THR A 84 -29.45 4.05 0.94
C THR A 84 -29.26 3.48 -0.46
N PRO A 85 -29.86 4.10 -1.48
CA PRO A 85 -29.68 3.65 -2.86
C PRO A 85 -28.19 3.63 -3.19
N ALA A 86 -27.70 2.49 -3.68
CA ALA A 86 -26.36 2.37 -4.24
C ALA A 86 -26.25 3.36 -5.41
N ALA A 87 -25.15 4.11 -5.49
CA ALA A 87 -24.90 4.93 -6.66
C ALA A 87 -24.81 4.03 -7.90
N ALA A 88 -25.37 4.50 -9.01
CA ALA A 88 -25.29 3.79 -10.29
C ALA A 88 -24.39 4.55 -11.24
N HIS A 89 -23.40 3.86 -11.78
CA HIS A 89 -22.41 4.42 -12.68
C HIS A 89 -22.46 3.73 -14.04
N GLU A 90 -22.46 4.50 -15.11
CA GLU A 90 -22.26 4.02 -16.46
C GLU A 90 -20.80 4.26 -16.86
N ILE A 91 -20.10 3.19 -17.24
CA ILE A 91 -18.70 3.26 -17.67
C ILE A 91 -18.63 2.91 -19.15
N PRO A 92 -18.33 3.90 -20.02
CA PRO A 92 -18.17 3.65 -21.45
C PRO A 92 -16.92 2.81 -21.71
N VAL A 93 -17.04 1.78 -22.57
CA VAL A 93 -15.96 0.84 -22.90
C VAL A 93 -15.91 0.62 -24.40
N CYS A 94 -14.75 0.83 -25.01
CA CYS A 94 -14.44 0.38 -26.36
C CYS A 94 -13.86 -1.03 -26.28
N TYR A 95 -14.52 -2.00 -26.91
CA TYR A 95 -14.16 -3.41 -26.83
C TYR A 95 -13.29 -3.86 -28.01
N GLY A 96 -12.44 -4.87 -27.77
CA GLY A 96 -11.66 -5.55 -28.79
C GLY A 96 -10.56 -4.74 -29.46
N GLY A 97 -9.95 -5.28 -30.49
CA GLY A 97 -8.83 -4.67 -31.19
C GLY A 97 -7.71 -4.23 -30.26
N ASP A 98 -7.15 -3.04 -30.47
CA ASP A 98 -6.11 -2.45 -29.61
C ASP A 98 -6.61 -2.10 -28.21
N PHE A 99 -7.93 -1.95 -28.02
CA PHE A 99 -8.54 -1.65 -26.72
C PHE A 99 -8.71 -2.90 -25.83
N GLY A 100 -8.93 -4.07 -26.44
CA GLY A 100 -9.14 -5.34 -25.74
C GLY A 100 -8.41 -6.49 -26.44
N PRO A 101 -7.08 -6.57 -26.34
CA PRO A 101 -6.26 -7.48 -27.14
C PRO A 101 -6.53 -8.96 -26.85
N ASP A 102 -7.19 -9.32 -25.73
CA ASP A 102 -7.51 -10.70 -25.40
C ASP A 102 -8.95 -11.10 -25.76
N LEU A 103 -9.79 -10.14 -26.18
CA LEU A 103 -11.22 -10.40 -26.38
C LEU A 103 -11.47 -11.57 -27.35
N ALA A 104 -10.76 -11.60 -28.50
CA ALA A 104 -10.92 -12.66 -29.47
C ALA A 104 -10.53 -14.06 -28.91
N GLU A 105 -9.44 -14.14 -28.13
CA GLU A 105 -8.99 -15.37 -27.47
C GLU A 105 -10.02 -15.83 -26.41
N VAL A 106 -10.54 -14.89 -25.62
CA VAL A 106 -11.57 -15.16 -24.61
C VAL A 106 -12.86 -15.66 -25.28
N CYS A 107 -13.33 -15.00 -26.34
CA CYS A 107 -14.51 -15.42 -27.08
C CYS A 107 -14.36 -16.84 -27.67
N ALA A 108 -13.19 -17.12 -28.26
CA ALA A 108 -12.90 -18.46 -28.80
C ALA A 108 -12.91 -19.55 -27.71
N ALA A 109 -12.37 -19.25 -26.52
CA ALA A 109 -12.37 -20.17 -25.38
C ALA A 109 -13.78 -20.50 -24.87
N HIS A 110 -14.72 -19.57 -25.01
CA HIS A 110 -16.13 -19.73 -24.60
C HIS A 110 -17.06 -20.15 -25.76
N ALA A 111 -16.53 -20.29 -26.97
CA ALA A 111 -17.32 -20.57 -28.20
C ALA A 111 -18.48 -19.56 -28.39
N VAL A 112 -18.21 -18.27 -28.17
CA VAL A 112 -19.16 -17.16 -28.27
C VAL A 112 -18.64 -16.15 -29.28
N GLU A 113 -19.53 -15.59 -30.12
CA GLU A 113 -19.16 -14.48 -31.02
C GLU A 113 -18.85 -13.21 -30.24
N VAL A 114 -17.98 -12.35 -30.81
CA VAL A 114 -17.53 -11.11 -30.15
C VAL A 114 -18.69 -10.19 -29.80
N GLU A 115 -19.63 -10.02 -30.70
CA GLU A 115 -20.82 -9.19 -30.51
C GLU A 115 -21.68 -9.71 -29.34
N GLN A 116 -21.91 -11.00 -29.28
CA GLN A 116 -22.67 -11.64 -28.21
C GLN A 116 -21.94 -11.52 -26.85
N PHE A 117 -20.61 -11.65 -26.84
CA PHE A 117 -19.83 -11.46 -25.62
C PHE A 117 -19.98 -10.02 -25.09
N VAL A 118 -19.85 -9.02 -25.99
CA VAL A 118 -20.00 -7.60 -25.65
C VAL A 118 -21.40 -7.30 -25.12
N GLU A 119 -22.44 -7.84 -25.78
CA GLU A 119 -23.83 -7.68 -25.33
C GLU A 119 -24.02 -8.26 -23.92
N LEU A 120 -23.56 -9.47 -23.64
CA LEU A 120 -23.66 -10.11 -22.33
C LEU A 120 -22.92 -9.32 -21.25
N HIS A 121 -21.71 -8.83 -21.56
CA HIS A 121 -20.92 -8.06 -20.60
C HIS A 121 -21.55 -6.68 -20.35
N ALA A 122 -22.06 -6.00 -21.36
CA ALA A 122 -22.67 -4.67 -21.23
C ALA A 122 -24.09 -4.72 -20.62
N ALA A 123 -24.87 -5.79 -20.85
CA ALA A 123 -26.21 -5.93 -20.28
C ALA A 123 -26.20 -6.25 -18.78
N ALA A 124 -25.10 -6.78 -18.26
CA ALA A 124 -24.98 -7.15 -16.86
C ALA A 124 -24.92 -5.92 -15.94
N SER A 125 -25.50 -6.07 -14.74
CA SER A 125 -25.34 -5.10 -13.65
C SER A 125 -24.34 -5.64 -12.66
N TYR A 126 -23.28 -4.89 -12.45
CA TYR A 126 -22.18 -5.24 -11.55
C TYR A 126 -22.30 -4.52 -10.23
N GLU A 127 -21.73 -5.10 -9.18
CA GLU A 127 -21.62 -4.48 -7.86
C GLU A 127 -20.16 -4.41 -7.43
N VAL A 128 -19.74 -3.28 -6.87
CA VAL A 128 -18.37 -3.09 -6.35
C VAL A 128 -18.24 -3.83 -5.02
N GLU A 129 -17.50 -4.95 -5.01
CA GLU A 129 -17.26 -5.75 -3.79
C GLU A 129 -16.11 -5.24 -2.94
N ALA A 130 -15.07 -4.70 -3.57
CA ALA A 130 -13.89 -4.18 -2.89
C ALA A 130 -13.21 -3.11 -3.73
N LEU A 131 -12.49 -2.22 -3.06
CA LEU A 131 -11.51 -1.31 -3.66
C LEU A 131 -10.11 -1.66 -3.14
N GLY A 132 -9.15 -1.87 -4.05
CA GLY A 132 -7.79 -2.24 -3.67
C GLY A 132 -6.94 -2.60 -4.86
N PHE A 133 -5.83 -3.29 -4.67
CA PHE A 133 -4.78 -3.52 -5.67
C PHE A 133 -4.08 -2.21 -6.09
N LEU A 134 -4.83 -1.23 -6.59
CA LEU A 134 -4.40 0.14 -6.90
C LEU A 134 -5.46 1.13 -6.39
N PRO A 135 -5.10 2.41 -6.17
CA PRO A 135 -6.07 3.45 -5.85
C PRO A 135 -7.22 3.50 -6.86
N GLY A 136 -8.46 3.30 -6.38
CA GLY A 136 -9.66 3.31 -7.23
C GLY A 136 -9.88 2.06 -8.10
N PHE A 137 -9.08 1.01 -7.98
CA PHE A 137 -9.35 -0.26 -8.66
C PHE A 137 -10.53 -0.95 -7.97
N ALA A 138 -11.63 -1.11 -8.70
CA ALA A 138 -12.84 -1.77 -8.22
C ALA A 138 -12.89 -3.22 -8.72
N TYR A 139 -13.05 -4.15 -7.76
CA TYR A 139 -13.41 -5.53 -8.04
C TYR A 139 -14.92 -5.60 -8.19
N LEU A 140 -15.40 -5.97 -9.37
CA LEU A 140 -16.82 -6.01 -9.72
C LEU A 140 -17.32 -7.45 -9.75
N ALA A 141 -18.31 -7.73 -8.90
CA ALA A 141 -19.10 -8.97 -8.94
C ALA A 141 -20.27 -8.87 -9.92
N GLY A 142 -20.85 -10.01 -10.26
CA GLY A 142 -22.01 -10.07 -11.16
C GLY A 142 -21.63 -10.37 -12.61
N LEU A 143 -20.39 -10.78 -12.88
CA LEU A 143 -20.01 -11.27 -14.20
C LEU A 143 -20.86 -12.50 -14.56
N PRO A 144 -21.54 -12.53 -15.72
CA PRO A 144 -22.24 -13.71 -16.17
C PRO A 144 -21.33 -14.95 -16.15
N PRO A 145 -21.77 -16.09 -15.58
CA PRO A 145 -20.93 -17.28 -15.48
C PRO A 145 -20.37 -17.78 -16.83
N ALA A 146 -21.10 -17.54 -17.91
CA ALA A 146 -20.67 -17.86 -19.28
C ALA A 146 -19.43 -17.05 -19.74
N LEU A 147 -19.09 -15.96 -19.07
CA LEU A 147 -17.94 -15.10 -19.40
C LEU A 147 -16.77 -15.29 -18.41
N ALA A 148 -16.94 -16.11 -17.37
CA ALA A 148 -15.92 -16.32 -16.35
C ALA A 148 -14.66 -16.96 -16.94
N THR A 149 -13.55 -16.23 -16.95
CA THR A 149 -12.32 -16.63 -17.62
C THR A 149 -11.16 -16.67 -16.61
N PRO A 150 -10.40 -17.77 -16.51
CA PRO A 150 -9.25 -17.86 -15.62
C PRO A 150 -8.26 -16.73 -15.87
N ARG A 151 -7.54 -16.34 -14.82
CA ARG A 151 -6.43 -15.39 -14.97
C ARG A 151 -5.35 -15.98 -15.88
N ARG A 152 -4.62 -15.12 -16.58
CA ARG A 152 -3.48 -15.53 -17.41
C ARG A 152 -2.42 -16.23 -16.57
N ALA A 153 -1.88 -17.33 -17.06
CA ALA A 153 -0.81 -18.08 -16.40
C ALA A 153 0.44 -17.21 -16.17
N THR A 154 0.73 -16.30 -17.11
CA THR A 154 1.81 -15.31 -16.98
C THR A 154 1.22 -13.91 -16.99
N PRO A 155 1.27 -13.18 -15.85
CA PRO A 155 0.82 -11.80 -15.79
C PRO A 155 1.59 -10.89 -16.75
N ARG A 156 0.93 -9.90 -17.33
CA ARG A 156 1.60 -8.84 -18.09
C ARG A 156 2.44 -7.97 -17.18
N ARG A 157 3.61 -7.57 -17.67
CA ARG A 157 4.45 -6.58 -16.98
C ARG A 157 3.82 -5.20 -16.95
N LEU A 158 3.01 -4.88 -17.96
CA LEU A 158 2.32 -3.61 -18.10
C LEU A 158 0.93 -3.83 -18.71
N VAL A 159 -0.10 -3.44 -17.97
CA VAL A 159 -1.48 -3.26 -18.40
C VAL A 159 -1.71 -1.74 -18.47
N PRO A 160 -2.17 -1.18 -19.59
CA PRO A 160 -2.43 0.27 -19.69
C PRO A 160 -3.53 0.73 -18.72
N ALA A 161 -3.44 1.98 -18.26
CA ALA A 161 -4.53 2.61 -17.51
C ALA A 161 -5.79 2.69 -18.39
N GLY A 162 -6.97 2.46 -17.79
CA GLY A 162 -8.25 2.39 -18.50
C GLY A 162 -8.59 0.99 -19.05
N SER A 163 -7.66 0.03 -19.05
CA SER A 163 -7.95 -1.33 -19.52
C SER A 163 -9.06 -1.96 -18.70
N VAL A 164 -10.06 -2.54 -19.38
CA VAL A 164 -11.14 -3.34 -18.77
C VAL A 164 -10.79 -4.81 -18.95
N GLY A 165 -10.88 -5.59 -17.87
CA GLY A 165 -10.46 -6.98 -17.91
C GLY A 165 -11.36 -7.93 -17.11
N ILE A 166 -11.18 -9.23 -17.38
CA ILE A 166 -11.83 -10.33 -16.67
C ILE A 166 -10.77 -11.22 -16.03
N GLY A 167 -11.00 -11.59 -14.77
CA GLY A 167 -10.16 -12.53 -14.03
C GLY A 167 -10.98 -13.40 -13.09
N GLY A 168 -11.12 -14.69 -13.39
CA GLY A 168 -12.05 -15.59 -12.70
C GLY A 168 -13.50 -15.17 -12.95
N SER A 169 -14.28 -15.03 -11.89
CA SER A 169 -15.68 -14.59 -11.90
C SER A 169 -15.85 -13.09 -11.76
N GLN A 170 -14.78 -12.29 -11.86
CA GLN A 170 -14.79 -10.85 -11.65
C GLN A 170 -14.40 -10.08 -12.90
N THR A 171 -14.91 -8.88 -13.03
CA THR A 171 -14.47 -7.87 -14.01
C THR A 171 -14.04 -6.59 -13.29
N GLY A 172 -13.41 -5.66 -14.01
CA GLY A 172 -12.98 -4.38 -13.48
C GLY A 172 -12.16 -3.58 -14.48
N ALA A 173 -11.82 -2.35 -14.10
CA ALA A 173 -11.02 -1.46 -14.93
C ALA A 173 -9.80 -0.96 -14.16
N TYR A 174 -8.65 -0.93 -14.82
CA TYR A 174 -7.37 -0.52 -14.25
C TYR A 174 -7.26 1.00 -14.20
N PRO A 175 -7.22 1.65 -13.01
CA PRO A 175 -7.11 3.11 -12.94
C PRO A 175 -5.74 3.65 -13.34
N PHE A 176 -4.70 2.82 -13.21
CA PHE A 176 -3.30 3.18 -13.53
C PHE A 176 -2.62 2.05 -14.28
N ALA A 177 -1.58 2.40 -15.02
CA ALA A 177 -0.72 1.43 -15.68
C ALA A 177 0.01 0.59 -14.62
N SER A 178 -0.09 -0.75 -14.72
CA SER A 178 0.44 -1.67 -13.71
C SER A 178 0.69 -3.06 -14.28
N PRO A 179 1.45 -3.92 -13.61
CA PRO A 179 1.40 -5.35 -13.89
C PRO A 179 -0.01 -5.91 -13.65
N GLY A 180 -0.44 -6.93 -14.41
CA GLY A 180 -1.75 -7.55 -14.21
C GLY A 180 -1.93 -8.86 -14.96
N GLY A 181 -2.70 -9.78 -14.36
CA GLY A 181 -2.95 -11.12 -14.89
C GLY A 181 -4.38 -11.33 -15.44
N TRP A 182 -5.19 -10.27 -15.57
CA TRP A 182 -6.53 -10.36 -16.13
C TRP A 182 -6.51 -10.34 -17.66
N ASN A 183 -7.51 -10.94 -18.30
CA ASN A 183 -7.70 -10.91 -19.74
C ASN A 183 -8.32 -9.58 -20.13
N LEU A 184 -7.65 -8.80 -20.98
CA LEU A 184 -8.07 -7.47 -21.37
C LEU A 184 -9.08 -7.54 -22.51
N ILE A 185 -10.32 -7.13 -22.26
CA ILE A 185 -11.45 -7.21 -23.19
C ILE A 185 -11.84 -5.87 -23.81
N GLY A 186 -11.42 -4.75 -23.20
CA GLY A 186 -11.77 -3.40 -23.64
C GLY A 186 -10.98 -2.34 -22.89
N HIS A 187 -11.34 -1.08 -23.17
CA HIS A 187 -10.72 0.09 -22.56
C HIS A 187 -11.75 1.19 -22.32
N THR A 188 -11.72 1.80 -21.13
CA THR A 188 -12.52 2.98 -20.80
C THR A 188 -11.70 4.26 -20.87
N PRO A 189 -12.25 5.35 -21.44
CA PRO A 189 -11.62 6.66 -21.40
C PRO A 189 -11.83 7.40 -20.07
N ILE A 190 -12.61 6.85 -19.13
CA ILE A 190 -12.98 7.51 -17.88
C ILE A 190 -11.85 7.40 -16.86
N ARG A 191 -11.54 8.53 -16.19
CA ARG A 191 -10.59 8.55 -15.07
C ARG A 191 -11.26 7.99 -13.80
N LEU A 192 -10.83 6.79 -13.39
CA LEU A 192 -11.39 6.04 -12.25
C LEU A 192 -10.90 6.56 -10.89
N PHE A 193 -9.76 7.24 -10.87
CA PHE A 193 -9.18 7.84 -9.67
C PHE A 193 -8.57 9.20 -9.98
N ASP A 194 -8.83 10.17 -9.09
CA ASP A 194 -8.26 11.51 -9.18
C ASP A 194 -8.05 12.06 -7.76
N ALA A 195 -6.81 12.24 -7.35
CA ALA A 195 -6.46 12.72 -6.02
C ALA A 195 -6.93 14.16 -5.73
N ALA A 196 -7.29 14.93 -6.76
CA ALA A 196 -7.82 16.29 -6.60
C ALA A 196 -9.32 16.33 -6.28
N ARG A 197 -10.03 15.21 -6.42
CA ARG A 197 -11.45 15.13 -6.05
C ARG A 197 -11.62 15.02 -4.54
N THR A 198 -12.71 15.53 -4.01
CA THR A 198 -13.09 15.34 -2.60
C THR A 198 -13.21 13.86 -2.22
N ILE A 199 -13.75 13.04 -3.14
CA ILE A 199 -13.74 11.58 -3.07
C ILE A 199 -12.88 11.10 -4.23
N PRO A 200 -11.63 10.68 -3.97
CA PRO A 200 -10.64 10.41 -5.02
C PRO A 200 -11.02 9.27 -5.97
N ALA A 201 -11.59 8.17 -5.45
CA ALA A 201 -12.09 7.07 -6.26
C ALA A 201 -13.46 7.40 -6.85
N LEU A 202 -13.66 7.08 -8.14
CA LEU A 202 -14.95 7.25 -8.81
C LEU A 202 -16.03 6.34 -8.22
N LEU A 203 -15.64 5.13 -7.84
CA LEU A 203 -16.51 4.07 -7.33
C LEU A 203 -16.29 3.86 -5.83
N ALA A 204 -17.35 3.44 -5.14
CA ALA A 204 -17.32 3.02 -3.74
C ALA A 204 -17.86 1.59 -3.60
N VAL A 205 -17.51 0.89 -2.51
CA VAL A 205 -18.02 -0.46 -2.24
C VAL A 205 -19.54 -0.43 -2.10
N GLY A 206 -20.20 -1.30 -2.87
CA GLY A 206 -21.65 -1.40 -2.98
C GLY A 206 -22.26 -0.55 -4.10
N ASP A 207 -21.49 0.29 -4.80
CA ASP A 207 -21.99 0.96 -6.01
C ASP A 207 -22.34 -0.04 -7.10
N ARG A 208 -23.31 0.32 -7.93
CA ARG A 208 -23.68 -0.43 -9.12
C ARG A 208 -22.99 0.15 -10.35
N VAL A 209 -22.47 -0.75 -11.18
CA VAL A 209 -21.76 -0.40 -12.41
C VAL A 209 -22.42 -1.09 -13.59
N ARG A 210 -22.62 -0.36 -14.68
CA ARG A 210 -23.00 -0.86 -15.99
C ARG A 210 -21.97 -0.42 -17.01
N PHE A 211 -21.47 -1.34 -17.82
CA PHE A 211 -20.62 -0.98 -18.95
C PHE A 211 -21.47 -0.61 -20.15
N VAL A 212 -21.06 0.41 -20.87
CA VAL A 212 -21.74 0.88 -22.09
C VAL A 212 -20.77 0.77 -23.25
N ALA A 213 -21.09 -0.07 -24.24
CA ALA A 213 -20.26 -0.22 -25.43
C ALA A 213 -20.22 1.09 -26.23
N ILE A 214 -19.04 1.54 -26.58
CA ILE A 214 -18.81 2.75 -27.39
C ILE A 214 -17.86 2.47 -28.55
N THR A 215 -17.94 3.31 -29.60
CA THR A 215 -17.05 3.26 -30.75
C THR A 215 -15.66 3.84 -30.44
N PRO A 216 -14.62 3.50 -31.24
CA PRO A 216 -13.30 4.16 -31.14
C PRO A 216 -13.32 5.68 -31.27
N GLU A 217 -14.26 6.23 -32.04
CA GLU A 217 -14.44 7.68 -32.19
C GLU A 217 -14.99 8.32 -30.92
N GLU A 218 -16.01 7.70 -30.33
CA GLU A 218 -16.56 8.15 -29.05
C GLU A 218 -15.54 8.04 -27.93
N HIS A 219 -14.76 6.95 -27.91
CA HIS A 219 -13.66 6.79 -26.96
C HIS A 219 -12.64 7.93 -27.07
N ARG A 220 -12.20 8.28 -28.30
CA ARG A 220 -11.28 9.41 -28.54
C ARG A 220 -11.88 10.74 -28.11
N ARG A 221 -13.18 10.96 -28.37
CA ARG A 221 -13.90 12.17 -27.96
C ARG A 221 -14.03 12.32 -26.44
N LEU A 222 -14.30 11.22 -25.72
CA LEU A 222 -14.46 11.20 -24.27
C LEU A 222 -13.12 11.31 -23.54
N ARG A 223 -12.03 10.89 -24.19
CA ARG A 223 -10.68 11.03 -23.66
C ARG A 223 -10.27 12.50 -23.70
N GLY A 224 -10.25 13.14 -22.53
CA GLY A 224 -9.88 14.55 -22.42
C GLY A 224 -8.40 14.81 -22.72
N PRO A 225 -8.02 16.04 -23.07
CA PRO A 225 -6.63 16.42 -23.32
C PRO A 225 -5.73 16.30 -22.07
N GLY A 226 -6.31 16.10 -20.88
CA GLY A 226 -5.60 15.93 -19.60
C GLY A 226 -5.25 14.50 -19.24
N ASP A 227 -5.57 13.51 -20.09
CA ASP A 227 -5.31 12.09 -19.81
C ASP A 227 -3.89 11.63 -20.21
N ALA A 228 -3.12 12.50 -20.82
CA ALA A 228 -1.69 12.28 -20.98
C ALA A 228 -1.02 12.37 -19.59
N GLU A 229 -0.11 11.42 -19.30
CA GLU A 229 0.71 11.51 -18.10
C GLU A 229 1.35 12.90 -18.04
N PRO A 230 1.18 13.65 -16.92
CA PRO A 230 1.80 14.95 -16.79
C PRO A 230 3.33 14.80 -16.97
N PRO A 231 3.95 15.62 -17.79
CA PRO A 231 5.40 15.59 -17.92
C PRO A 231 6.03 15.87 -16.56
N ARG A 232 7.21 15.28 -16.31
CA ARG A 232 8.00 15.59 -15.13
C ARG A 232 8.39 17.08 -15.19
N ALA A 233 7.63 17.92 -14.51
CA ALA A 233 7.95 19.33 -14.44
C ALA A 233 9.13 19.54 -13.48
N PRO A 234 10.21 20.23 -13.86
CA PRO A 234 11.27 20.58 -12.93
C PRO A 234 10.67 21.48 -11.84
N CYS A 235 10.87 21.12 -10.57
CA CYS A 235 10.54 22.01 -9.47
C CYS A 235 11.41 23.27 -9.58
N ARG A 236 10.76 24.44 -9.69
CA ARG A 236 11.46 25.75 -9.71
C ARG A 236 11.61 26.23 -8.27
N GLY A 237 12.84 26.50 -7.86
CA GLY A 237 13.16 27.02 -6.53
C GLY A 237 14.58 26.60 -6.11
N GLY A 238 15.15 27.27 -5.11
CA GLY A 238 16.39 26.82 -4.47
C GLY A 238 16.14 25.61 -3.58
N GLY A 239 17.15 24.76 -3.42
CA GLY A 239 17.00 23.56 -2.60
C GLY A 239 18.17 22.60 -2.74
N VAL A 240 17.90 21.32 -2.93
CA VAL A 240 18.90 20.28 -3.13
C VAL A 240 18.78 19.68 -4.53
N THR A 241 19.80 19.85 -5.34
CA THR A 241 19.86 19.30 -6.70
C THR A 241 20.33 17.84 -6.64
N VAL A 242 19.60 16.95 -7.26
CA VAL A 242 19.98 15.54 -7.43
C VAL A 242 20.99 15.43 -8.58
N VAL A 243 22.24 15.20 -8.24
CA VAL A 243 23.33 14.97 -9.22
C VAL A 243 23.25 13.55 -9.76
N LYS A 244 23.13 12.57 -8.85
CA LYS A 244 22.85 11.16 -9.14
C LYS A 244 21.75 10.67 -8.21
N PRO A 245 20.74 9.94 -8.71
CA PRO A 245 19.59 9.56 -7.90
C PRO A 245 19.83 8.34 -6.99
N GLY A 246 20.92 7.61 -7.14
CA GLY A 246 21.12 6.31 -6.49
C GLY A 246 20.29 5.21 -7.16
N LEU A 247 20.06 4.10 -6.44
CA LEU A 247 19.31 2.96 -6.96
C LEU A 247 17.80 3.23 -6.96
N PHE A 248 17.26 3.66 -5.81
CA PHE A 248 15.86 4.01 -5.64
C PHE A 248 15.74 4.99 -4.49
N THR A 249 15.44 6.23 -4.81
CA THR A 249 15.37 7.34 -3.86
C THR A 249 14.04 8.05 -4.02
N THR A 250 13.28 8.21 -2.93
CA THR A 250 11.95 8.80 -2.92
C THR A 250 11.78 9.76 -1.75
N ILE A 251 10.81 10.66 -1.83
CA ILE A 251 10.40 11.51 -0.71
C ILE A 251 9.34 10.72 0.08
N GLN A 252 9.54 10.61 1.40
CA GLN A 252 8.63 9.89 2.28
C GLN A 252 8.41 10.68 3.58
N ASP A 253 7.16 10.64 4.08
CA ASP A 253 6.75 11.07 5.42
C ASP A 253 6.18 9.87 6.21
N LEU A 254 5.22 10.06 7.12
CA LEU A 254 4.57 8.94 7.84
C LEU A 254 3.40 8.31 7.06
N GLY A 255 3.16 8.74 5.81
CA GLY A 255 2.13 8.19 4.93
C GLY A 255 0.79 8.88 5.04
N ARG A 256 -0.23 8.34 4.32
CA ARG A 256 -1.57 8.90 4.14
C ARG A 256 -2.67 8.01 4.73
N PRO A 257 -2.91 8.07 6.06
CA PRO A 257 -4.02 7.33 6.67
C PRO A 257 -5.37 7.88 6.22
N GLY A 258 -6.43 7.07 6.35
CA GLY A 258 -7.81 7.46 6.04
C GLY A 258 -8.26 7.16 4.61
N HIS A 259 -7.39 6.64 3.76
CA HIS A 259 -7.71 6.43 2.34
C HIS A 259 -7.69 4.96 1.89
N ARG A 260 -7.40 4.02 2.81
CA ARG A 260 -7.31 2.58 2.47
C ARG A 260 -8.62 2.01 1.94
N GLY A 261 -9.77 2.52 2.42
CA GLY A 261 -11.10 2.14 1.92
C GLY A 261 -11.37 2.53 0.46
N SER A 262 -10.54 3.39 -0.14
CA SER A 262 -10.55 3.77 -1.57
C SER A 262 -9.41 3.10 -2.35
N GLY A 263 -8.77 2.08 -1.78
CA GLY A 263 -7.66 1.36 -2.40
C GLY A 263 -6.31 2.09 -2.36
N VAL A 264 -6.22 3.21 -1.62
CA VAL A 264 -4.97 3.97 -1.51
C VAL A 264 -4.13 3.42 -0.35
N PRO A 265 -2.91 2.92 -0.59
CA PRO A 265 -2.05 2.41 0.46
C PRO A 265 -1.58 3.52 1.40
N LEU A 266 -1.15 3.12 2.61
CA LEU A 266 -0.58 4.06 3.58
C LEU A 266 0.63 4.79 2.98
N SER A 267 1.49 4.06 2.26
CA SER A 267 2.80 4.56 1.83
C SER A 267 3.64 5.04 3.02
N GLY A 268 4.43 6.08 2.85
CA GLY A 268 5.31 6.59 3.91
C GLY A 268 6.64 5.84 3.97
N ALA A 269 7.49 6.26 4.88
CA ALA A 269 8.77 5.60 5.10
C ALA A 269 8.57 4.11 5.44
N ALA A 270 9.32 3.24 4.77
CA ALA A 270 9.29 1.81 5.07
C ALA A 270 9.82 1.51 6.49
N ASP A 271 10.68 2.39 7.00
CA ASP A 271 11.16 2.43 8.38
C ASP A 271 10.70 3.74 9.05
N PRO A 272 9.50 3.78 9.65
CA PRO A 272 8.98 4.99 10.30
C PRO A 272 9.82 5.41 11.52
N ALA A 273 10.48 4.47 12.19
CA ALA A 273 11.33 4.79 13.33
C ALA A 273 12.59 5.54 12.89
N ALA A 274 13.19 5.13 11.77
CA ALA A 274 14.30 5.85 11.16
C ALA A 274 13.89 7.26 10.71
N LEU A 275 12.70 7.43 10.12
CA LEU A 275 12.19 8.75 9.72
C LEU A 275 12.08 9.68 10.93
N ARG A 276 11.43 9.22 11.99
CA ARG A 276 11.25 10.01 13.23
C ARG A 276 12.60 10.39 13.84
N LEU A 277 13.52 9.42 13.92
CA LEU A 277 14.85 9.67 14.44
C LEU A 277 15.62 10.72 13.61
N ALA A 278 15.68 10.54 12.29
CA ALA A 278 16.38 11.47 11.41
C ALA A 278 15.84 12.90 11.52
N ASN A 279 14.50 13.03 11.57
CA ASN A 279 13.84 14.33 11.74
C ASN A 279 14.14 14.97 13.12
N ARG A 280 14.09 14.20 14.21
CA ARG A 280 14.47 14.70 15.55
C ARG A 280 15.90 15.24 15.58
N LEU A 281 16.83 14.52 14.95
CA LEU A 281 18.24 14.90 14.92
C LEU A 281 18.51 16.25 14.24
N VAL A 282 17.66 16.68 13.30
CA VAL A 282 17.76 17.99 12.63
C VAL A 282 16.76 19.03 13.16
N GLY A 283 16.00 18.71 14.22
CA GLY A 283 15.03 19.62 14.81
C GLY A 283 13.71 19.76 14.04
N ASN A 284 13.41 18.87 13.12
CA ASN A 284 12.14 18.83 12.41
C ASN A 284 11.03 18.19 13.25
N PRO A 285 9.74 18.46 12.96
CA PRO A 285 8.64 17.61 13.38
C PRO A 285 8.87 16.17 12.91
N GLU A 286 8.58 15.16 13.76
CA GLU A 286 8.85 13.75 13.45
C GLU A 286 8.19 13.26 12.16
N ALA A 287 7.06 13.85 11.79
CA ALA A 287 6.31 13.54 10.58
C ALA A 287 6.78 14.31 9.33
N ALA A 288 7.80 15.15 9.44
CA ALA A 288 8.29 15.90 8.29
C ALA A 288 8.77 14.97 7.19
N ALA A 289 8.52 15.34 5.94
CA ALA A 289 8.99 14.57 4.80
C ALA A 289 10.52 14.63 4.69
N ALA A 290 11.11 13.49 4.36
CA ALA A 290 12.54 13.28 4.21
C ALA A 290 12.85 12.44 2.95
N VAL A 291 14.12 12.24 2.65
CA VAL A 291 14.58 11.45 1.52
C VAL A 291 14.83 10.00 1.97
N GLU A 292 14.02 9.05 1.50
CA GLU A 292 14.26 7.63 1.70
C GLU A 292 15.14 7.08 0.58
N VAL A 293 16.17 6.34 0.95
CA VAL A 293 17.23 5.83 0.08
C VAL A 293 17.34 4.32 0.20
N THR A 294 17.42 3.59 -0.91
CA THR A 294 17.53 2.13 -0.92
C THR A 294 18.89 1.70 -1.48
N LEU A 295 19.69 0.96 -0.70
CA LEU A 295 20.96 0.28 -1.02
C LEU A 295 22.08 1.15 -1.60
N LEU A 296 21.88 1.83 -2.72
CA LEU A 296 22.82 2.80 -3.30
C LEU A 296 22.23 4.20 -3.16
N GLY A 297 22.95 5.05 -2.44
CA GLY A 297 22.50 6.41 -2.15
C GLY A 297 22.76 7.40 -3.28
N PRO A 298 22.02 8.53 -3.25
CA PRO A 298 22.16 9.63 -4.20
C PRO A 298 23.44 10.46 -3.95
N GLU A 299 23.80 11.25 -4.97
CA GLU A 299 24.67 12.40 -4.85
C GLU A 299 23.79 13.66 -4.90
N LEU A 300 23.85 14.47 -3.84
CA LEU A 300 22.98 15.62 -3.61
C LEU A 300 23.81 16.88 -3.46
N ARG A 301 23.60 17.90 -4.31
CA ARG A 301 24.26 19.20 -4.21
C ARG A 301 23.33 20.22 -3.54
N PHE A 302 23.81 20.87 -2.52
CA PHE A 302 23.06 21.85 -1.73
C PHE A 302 23.28 23.27 -2.25
N ASP A 303 22.20 24.01 -2.52
CA ASP A 303 22.28 25.40 -3.00
C ASP A 303 22.52 26.41 -1.86
N ARG A 304 22.33 25.99 -0.61
CA ARG A 304 22.53 26.77 0.61
C ARG A 304 23.10 25.88 1.72
N ASP A 305 23.64 26.50 2.78
CA ASP A 305 24.00 25.76 3.98
C ASP A 305 22.80 25.00 4.53
N ALA A 306 23.03 23.78 4.94
CA ALA A 306 21.98 22.90 5.47
C ALA A 306 22.51 22.02 6.61
N VAL A 307 21.58 21.53 7.42
CA VAL A 307 21.87 20.49 8.42
C VAL A 307 21.12 19.24 7.99
N VAL A 308 21.80 18.12 7.94
CA VAL A 308 21.22 16.82 7.57
C VAL A 308 21.48 15.79 8.65
N ALA A 309 20.62 14.76 8.73
CA ALA A 309 20.86 13.57 9.55
C ALA A 309 20.40 12.32 8.84
N LEU A 310 21.17 11.24 9.00
CA LEU A 310 20.88 9.92 8.44
C LEU A 310 20.53 8.94 9.56
N ALA A 311 19.41 8.20 9.37
CA ALA A 311 19.03 7.08 10.22
C ALA A 311 18.59 5.88 9.36
N GLY A 312 18.30 4.73 9.99
CA GLY A 312 18.04 3.48 9.27
C GLY A 312 19.33 2.85 8.73
N ALA A 313 19.40 2.51 7.46
CA ALA A 313 20.62 1.97 6.86
C ALA A 313 21.82 2.93 6.97
N MET A 314 23.01 2.36 7.06
CA MET A 314 24.27 3.10 7.18
C MET A 314 24.92 3.29 5.81
N PHE A 315 25.26 4.54 5.50
CA PHE A 315 25.97 4.92 4.28
C PHE A 315 27.29 5.63 4.64
N PRO A 316 28.40 5.36 3.96
CA PRO A 316 29.73 5.90 4.35
C PRO A 316 29.84 7.43 4.17
N GLY A 317 29.02 8.02 3.28
CA GLY A 317 29.10 9.45 2.97
C GLY A 317 28.49 10.37 4.03
N VAL A 318 27.78 9.84 5.05
CA VAL A 318 27.16 10.63 6.12
C VAL A 318 27.30 9.91 7.45
N ALA A 319 27.71 10.66 8.49
CA ALA A 319 27.77 10.10 9.83
C ALA A 319 26.38 9.70 10.31
N TRP A 320 26.20 8.41 10.61
CA TRP A 320 24.95 7.84 11.04
C TRP A 320 24.52 8.34 12.43
N GLY A 321 23.23 8.62 12.62
CA GLY A 321 22.63 8.92 13.91
C GLY A 321 23.05 10.27 14.52
N ARG A 322 23.56 11.21 13.73
CA ARG A 322 23.91 12.55 14.17
C ARG A 322 23.63 13.61 13.10
N ALA A 323 23.43 14.85 13.52
CA ALA A 323 23.35 15.99 12.64
C ALA A 323 24.71 16.34 12.03
N VAL A 324 24.75 16.62 10.73
CA VAL A 324 25.93 17.00 9.95
C VAL A 324 25.63 18.29 9.20
N ARG A 325 26.55 19.27 9.22
CA ARG A 325 26.44 20.46 8.38
C ARG A 325 26.99 20.19 6.99
N VAL A 326 26.29 20.70 6.00
CA VAL A 326 26.67 20.67 4.58
C VAL A 326 26.69 22.11 4.10
N ALA A 327 27.80 22.56 3.53
CA ALA A 327 27.94 23.93 3.05
C ALA A 327 27.23 24.17 1.71
N ALA A 328 26.88 25.41 1.43
CA ALA A 328 26.38 25.83 0.12
C ALA A 328 27.39 25.44 -0.99
N GLY A 329 26.89 24.84 -2.06
CA GLY A 329 27.67 24.33 -3.21
C GLY A 329 28.29 22.95 -2.98
N GLU A 330 28.28 22.43 -1.76
CA GLU A 330 28.81 21.11 -1.45
C GLU A 330 27.93 19.99 -2.04
N THR A 331 28.57 18.90 -2.46
CA THR A 331 27.88 17.68 -2.92
C THR A 331 28.06 16.57 -1.90
N LEU A 332 26.95 16.14 -1.32
CA LEU A 332 26.88 15.00 -0.40
C LEU A 332 26.68 13.72 -1.21
N ALA A 333 27.65 12.81 -1.22
CA ALA A 333 27.56 11.51 -1.87
C ALA A 333 27.40 10.41 -0.81
N LEU A 334 26.24 9.74 -0.77
CA LEU A 334 25.98 8.71 0.25
C LEU A 334 26.78 7.41 0.02
N GLY A 335 26.95 6.99 -1.25
CA GLY A 335 27.59 5.74 -1.59
C GLY A 335 26.69 4.50 -1.39
N HIS A 336 27.32 3.30 -1.30
CA HIS A 336 26.58 2.05 -1.03
C HIS A 336 26.32 1.86 0.46
N ALA A 337 25.14 1.38 0.81
CA ALA A 337 24.82 1.02 2.19
C ALA A 337 25.80 -0.07 2.69
N VAL A 338 26.43 0.18 3.83
CA VAL A 338 27.34 -0.77 4.49
C VAL A 338 26.58 -1.70 5.45
N ALA A 339 25.44 -1.25 5.99
CA ALA A 339 24.53 -2.05 6.82
C ALA A 339 23.08 -1.59 6.60
N GLY A 340 22.14 -2.53 6.66
CA GLY A 340 20.71 -2.29 6.38
C GLY A 340 20.43 -2.03 4.90
N CYS A 341 19.16 -1.85 4.58
CA CYS A 341 18.66 -1.69 3.21
C CYS A 341 18.19 -0.27 2.91
N ARG A 342 17.43 0.33 3.84
CA ARG A 342 16.76 1.63 3.65
C ARG A 342 17.24 2.65 4.67
N GLY A 343 17.83 3.76 4.19
CA GLY A 343 18.17 4.91 4.99
C GLY A 343 17.19 6.05 4.77
N VAL A 344 17.05 6.87 5.80
CA VAL A 344 16.27 8.11 5.74
C VAL A 344 17.22 9.28 6.01
N LEU A 345 17.36 10.15 5.02
CA LEU A 345 18.10 11.40 5.12
C LEU A 345 17.11 12.54 5.37
N ALA A 346 17.05 13.04 6.60
CA ALA A 346 16.33 14.25 6.93
C ALA A 346 17.19 15.49 6.65
N ILE A 347 16.54 16.58 6.25
CA ILE A 347 17.16 17.88 6.00
C ILE A 347 16.43 18.89 6.90
N ALA A 348 17.14 19.76 7.61
CA ALA A 348 16.52 20.79 8.44
C ALA A 348 15.53 21.63 7.62
N GLY A 349 14.33 21.89 8.17
CA GLY A 349 13.21 22.50 7.46
C GLY A 349 12.31 21.51 6.72
N GLY A 350 12.73 20.24 6.57
CA GLY A 350 11.98 19.19 5.89
C GLY A 350 11.87 19.38 4.36
N VAL A 351 11.40 18.37 3.67
CA VAL A 351 11.13 18.45 2.22
C VAL A 351 9.76 19.11 1.99
N ALA A 352 9.74 20.21 1.22
CA ALA A 352 8.58 21.09 1.06
C ALA A 352 7.81 20.86 -0.26
N VAL A 353 7.61 19.59 -0.64
CA VAL A 353 6.70 19.25 -1.75
C VAL A 353 5.24 19.36 -1.32
N GLU A 354 4.33 19.60 -2.27
CA GLU A 354 2.91 19.68 -1.97
C GLU A 354 2.35 18.33 -1.50
N PRO A 355 1.52 18.33 -0.45
CA PRO A 355 0.89 17.10 0.03
C PRO A 355 -0.21 16.64 -0.95
N VAL A 356 -0.31 15.34 -1.15
CA VAL A 356 -1.38 14.68 -1.90
C VAL A 356 -2.12 13.73 -0.95
N LEU A 357 -3.42 13.94 -0.77
CA LEU A 357 -4.22 13.22 0.22
C LEU A 357 -3.62 13.30 1.64
N GLY A 358 -3.16 14.48 2.03
CA GLY A 358 -2.60 14.76 3.35
C GLY A 358 -1.17 14.29 3.59
N SER A 359 -0.48 13.71 2.59
CA SER A 359 0.89 13.20 2.71
C SER A 359 1.77 13.63 1.56
N ARG A 360 3.07 13.83 1.86
CA ARG A 360 4.13 14.10 0.88
C ARG A 360 4.79 12.85 0.34
N SER A 361 4.39 11.66 0.84
CA SER A 361 5.00 10.38 0.44
C SER A 361 4.78 10.06 -1.02
N THR A 362 5.84 9.62 -1.68
CA THR A 362 5.79 9.10 -3.04
C THR A 362 5.15 7.71 -3.05
N PHE A 363 4.11 7.53 -3.86
CA PHE A 363 3.57 6.23 -4.23
C PHE A 363 3.65 6.07 -5.75
N VAL A 364 4.67 5.38 -6.22
CA VAL A 364 5.04 5.28 -7.63
C VAL A 364 3.94 4.65 -8.51
N PRO A 365 3.26 3.54 -8.09
CA PRO A 365 2.27 2.88 -8.94
C PRO A 365 1.10 3.76 -9.38
N ALA A 366 0.75 4.78 -8.60
CA ALA A 366 -0.33 5.72 -8.93
C ALA A 366 0.16 7.18 -9.07
N ARG A 367 1.48 7.40 -9.11
CA ARG A 367 2.10 8.73 -9.21
C ARG A 367 1.57 9.74 -8.19
N LEU A 368 1.47 9.33 -6.93
CA LEU A 368 1.01 10.20 -5.85
C LEU A 368 2.18 10.77 -5.04
N GLY A 369 2.08 12.02 -4.64
CA GLY A 369 3.02 12.70 -3.74
C GLY A 369 4.45 12.85 -4.29
N GLY A 370 5.39 13.13 -3.41
CA GLY A 370 6.79 13.35 -3.76
C GLY A 370 7.01 14.39 -4.86
N LEU A 371 8.04 14.19 -5.67
CA LEU A 371 8.24 14.95 -6.91
C LEU A 371 7.54 14.22 -8.06
N CYS A 372 6.34 14.70 -8.44
CA CYS A 372 5.52 14.14 -9.51
C CYS A 372 5.16 12.65 -9.33
N GLY A 373 5.14 12.14 -8.09
CA GLY A 373 4.84 10.75 -7.79
C GLY A 373 5.88 9.74 -8.30
N LEU A 374 7.10 10.17 -8.56
CA LEU A 374 8.17 9.36 -9.14
C LEU A 374 9.39 9.26 -8.22
N PRO A 375 10.24 8.23 -8.39
CA PRO A 375 11.57 8.25 -7.80
C PRO A 375 12.36 9.45 -8.31
N LEU A 376 13.27 9.96 -7.49
CA LEU A 376 14.14 11.06 -7.86
C LEU A 376 15.01 10.68 -9.07
N ALA A 377 15.27 11.65 -9.94
CA ALA A 377 16.13 11.52 -11.10
C ALA A 377 17.20 12.61 -11.11
N ALA A 378 18.26 12.42 -11.89
CA ALA A 378 19.28 13.43 -12.08
C ALA A 378 18.67 14.71 -12.64
N GLY A 379 19.05 15.85 -12.08
CA GLY A 379 18.52 17.17 -12.42
C GLY A 379 17.28 17.60 -11.63
N ASP A 380 16.65 16.71 -10.84
CA ASP A 380 15.58 17.14 -9.94
C ASP A 380 16.11 18.12 -8.89
N VAL A 381 15.23 19.04 -8.50
CA VAL A 381 15.48 19.93 -7.36
C VAL A 381 14.48 19.62 -6.25
N ILE A 382 14.99 19.22 -5.09
CA ILE A 382 14.19 18.93 -3.90
C ILE A 382 13.97 20.26 -3.16
N PRO A 383 12.74 20.77 -3.05
CA PRO A 383 12.47 21.99 -2.29
C PRO A 383 12.62 21.71 -0.79
N ILE A 384 13.31 22.60 -0.08
CA ILE A 384 13.49 22.52 1.36
C ILE A 384 12.69 23.65 2.01
N GLY A 385 11.96 23.33 3.07
CA GLY A 385 11.24 24.30 3.88
C GLY A 385 12.16 25.28 4.60
N ALA A 386 11.57 26.27 5.24
CA ALA A 386 12.31 27.17 6.12
C ALA A 386 12.86 26.39 7.32
N ASP A 387 14.10 26.66 7.71
CA ASP A 387 14.69 26.06 8.91
C ASP A 387 13.83 26.40 10.13
N GLY A 388 13.47 25.36 10.89
CA GLY A 388 12.72 25.54 12.15
C GLY A 388 13.48 26.22 13.28
N GLY A 389 14.68 26.70 13.03
CA GLY A 389 15.47 27.63 13.87
C GLY A 389 15.89 27.13 15.25
N GLY A 390 15.62 25.87 15.58
CA GLY A 390 16.04 25.27 16.84
C GLY A 390 17.45 24.64 16.73
N PRO A 391 18.30 24.75 17.79
CA PRO A 391 19.51 23.94 17.83
C PRO A 391 19.07 22.43 17.77
N PRO A 392 19.79 21.60 16.98
CA PRO A 392 19.47 20.17 16.96
C PRO A 392 19.62 19.62 18.40
N PRO A 393 18.64 18.88 18.92
CA PRO A 393 18.77 18.26 20.23
C PRO A 393 19.96 17.30 20.23
N SER A 394 20.80 17.39 21.28
CA SER A 394 21.82 16.36 21.51
C SER A 394 21.12 15.01 21.69
N PRO A 395 21.48 13.97 20.96
CA PRO A 395 20.85 12.67 21.13
C PRO A 395 21.33 12.04 22.44
N ASP A 396 20.47 12.00 23.45
CA ASP A 396 20.76 11.33 24.73
C ASP A 396 20.93 9.80 24.58
N ARG A 397 20.47 9.24 23.48
CA ARG A 397 20.65 7.82 23.13
C ARG A 397 20.55 7.62 21.63
N GLN A 398 21.62 7.14 21.00
CA GLN A 398 21.55 6.66 19.63
C GLN A 398 20.96 5.23 19.65
N PRO A 399 19.91 4.93 18.85
CA PRO A 399 19.50 3.55 18.66
C PRO A 399 20.65 2.76 18.04
N ALA A 400 20.68 1.45 18.30
CA ALA A 400 21.70 0.60 17.69
C ALA A 400 21.54 0.62 16.15
N PRO A 401 22.66 0.69 15.41
CA PRO A 401 22.58 0.57 13.94
C PRO A 401 22.04 -0.81 13.55
N PRO A 402 21.45 -0.95 12.35
CA PRO A 402 20.95 -2.23 11.87
C PRO A 402 22.08 -3.26 11.84
N HIS A 403 21.80 -4.47 12.35
CA HIS A 403 22.78 -5.55 12.42
C HIS A 403 23.15 -6.05 11.03
N ALA A 404 24.46 -6.23 10.78
CA ALA A 404 24.96 -6.95 9.62
C ALA A 404 25.24 -8.41 10.00
N GLY A 405 24.68 -9.38 9.26
CA GLY A 405 25.14 -10.76 9.25
C GLY A 405 24.46 -11.75 10.21
N ALA A 406 23.57 -11.33 11.11
CA ALA A 406 22.77 -12.25 11.93
C ALA A 406 21.40 -12.51 11.30
N ALA A 407 20.82 -13.69 11.56
CA ALA A 407 19.44 -13.95 11.17
C ALA A 407 18.48 -12.97 11.87
N THR A 408 17.61 -12.32 11.11
CA THR A 408 16.59 -11.43 11.65
C THR A 408 15.43 -12.25 12.18
N ILE A 409 15.11 -12.10 13.46
CA ILE A 409 13.96 -12.75 14.10
C ILE A 409 12.79 -11.78 14.05
N LEU A 410 11.71 -12.18 13.38
CA LEU A 410 10.47 -11.39 13.27
C LEU A 410 9.40 -11.98 14.21
N ARG A 411 8.91 -11.15 15.11
CA ARG A 411 7.79 -11.47 15.98
C ARG A 411 6.51 -11.41 15.16
N THR A 412 5.74 -12.50 15.18
CA THR A 412 4.61 -12.67 14.27
C THR A 412 3.39 -13.20 15.01
N ILE A 413 2.26 -12.52 14.85
CA ILE A 413 0.95 -12.97 15.35
C ILE A 413 0.36 -13.91 14.29
N PRO A 414 -0.20 -15.09 14.64
CA PRO A 414 -0.88 -15.96 13.70
C PRO A 414 -1.99 -15.23 12.94
N GLY A 415 -2.06 -15.45 11.63
CA GLY A 415 -3.10 -14.90 10.75
C GLY A 415 -4.36 -15.80 10.71
N ALA A 416 -5.39 -15.34 10.01
CA ALA A 416 -6.65 -16.07 9.88
C ALA A 416 -6.47 -17.43 9.20
N ASP A 417 -5.50 -17.55 8.30
CA ASP A 417 -5.21 -18.77 7.54
C ASP A 417 -3.93 -19.48 8.05
N PHE A 418 -3.53 -19.21 9.30
CA PHE A 418 -2.32 -19.81 9.90
C PHE A 418 -2.33 -21.34 9.82
N ALA A 419 -3.50 -21.97 9.93
CA ALA A 419 -3.64 -23.42 9.82
C ALA A 419 -3.11 -23.99 8.48
N ALA A 420 -3.01 -23.18 7.44
CA ALA A 420 -2.46 -23.59 6.15
C ALA A 420 -0.97 -23.94 6.21
N CYS A 421 -0.22 -23.38 7.16
CA CYS A 421 1.20 -23.69 7.36
C CYS A 421 1.50 -24.24 8.78
N GLY A 422 0.67 -23.93 9.76
CA GLY A 422 0.82 -24.38 11.14
C GLY A 422 2.22 -24.07 11.71
N ASP A 423 2.74 -24.98 12.53
CA ASP A 423 4.04 -24.81 13.18
C ASP A 423 5.23 -24.84 12.21
N ALA A 424 5.02 -25.21 10.95
CA ALA A 424 6.08 -25.15 9.92
C ALA A 424 6.61 -23.71 9.74
N LEU A 425 5.77 -22.68 9.94
CA LEU A 425 6.21 -21.28 9.91
C LEU A 425 7.30 -21.03 10.97
N TRP A 426 7.10 -21.49 12.20
CA TRP A 426 8.03 -21.25 13.31
C TRP A 426 9.37 -21.98 13.17
N ALA A 427 9.34 -23.15 12.53
CA ALA A 427 10.53 -23.95 12.27
C ALA A 427 11.35 -23.45 11.07
N ALA A 428 10.71 -22.74 10.15
CA ALA A 428 11.32 -22.35 8.89
C ALA A 428 12.33 -21.20 9.03
N ALA A 429 13.34 -21.24 8.17
CA ALA A 429 14.21 -20.11 7.89
C ALA A 429 14.13 -19.78 6.41
N HIS A 430 13.84 -18.53 6.11
CA HIS A 430 13.72 -18.05 4.73
C HIS A 430 14.78 -17.00 4.43
N ARG A 431 15.12 -16.83 3.15
CA ARG A 431 16.02 -15.77 2.68
C ARG A 431 15.24 -14.71 1.94
N THR A 432 15.65 -13.46 2.11
CA THR A 432 15.07 -12.35 1.36
C THR A 432 15.47 -12.43 -0.11
N SER A 433 14.48 -12.39 -0.99
CA SER A 433 14.67 -12.39 -2.45
C SER A 433 15.11 -11.01 -2.96
N SER A 434 15.90 -11.00 -4.03
CA SER A 434 16.23 -9.76 -4.78
C SER A 434 15.01 -9.13 -5.49
N ARG A 435 13.88 -9.84 -5.57
CA ARG A 435 12.61 -9.35 -6.12
C ARG A 435 11.77 -8.56 -5.12
N SER A 436 12.33 -8.27 -3.93
CA SER A 436 11.68 -7.47 -2.90
C SER A 436 11.68 -5.99 -3.26
N ASP A 437 10.60 -5.29 -2.93
CA ASP A 437 10.42 -3.87 -3.17
C ASP A 437 9.67 -3.18 -2.00
N ARG A 438 9.09 -2.00 -2.23
CA ARG A 438 8.31 -1.28 -1.22
C ARG A 438 6.90 -1.84 -1.02
N MET A 439 6.42 -2.69 -1.93
CA MET A 439 5.14 -3.40 -1.76
C MET A 439 5.28 -4.59 -0.82
N GLY A 440 6.43 -5.29 -0.86
CA GLY A 440 6.65 -6.42 0.02
C GLY A 440 8.03 -7.05 -0.09
N VAL A 441 8.44 -7.64 1.02
CA VAL A 441 9.63 -8.49 1.08
C VAL A 441 9.23 -9.91 0.70
N ARG A 442 9.71 -10.38 -0.43
CA ARG A 442 9.54 -11.75 -0.90
C ARG A 442 10.60 -12.63 -0.26
N LEU A 443 10.17 -13.77 0.23
CA LEU A 443 11.04 -14.72 0.90
C LEU A 443 11.19 -15.98 0.05
N GLU A 444 12.33 -16.63 0.14
CA GLU A 444 12.67 -17.86 -0.55
C GLU A 444 13.23 -18.87 0.46
N GLY A 445 12.71 -20.10 0.43
CA GLY A 445 13.12 -21.14 1.37
C GLY A 445 12.29 -22.40 1.22
N PRO A 446 12.24 -23.24 2.25
CA PRO A 446 11.33 -24.37 2.28
C PRO A 446 9.91 -23.89 2.07
N PRO A 447 9.16 -24.43 1.09
CA PRO A 447 7.79 -24.01 0.85
C PRO A 447 6.93 -24.31 2.09
N LEU A 448 6.09 -23.34 2.46
CA LEU A 448 5.11 -23.48 3.53
C LEU A 448 3.76 -23.92 2.94
N GLY A 449 3.02 -24.69 3.75
CA GLY A 449 1.70 -25.15 3.37
C GLY A 449 1.69 -26.40 2.49
N GLY A 450 0.53 -27.10 2.52
CA GLY A 450 0.20 -28.26 1.68
C GLY A 450 -0.72 -27.83 0.53
N ASP A 451 -1.93 -28.41 0.50
CA ASP A 451 -2.98 -28.05 -0.48
C ASP A 451 -3.54 -26.64 -0.19
N LEU A 452 -2.82 -25.62 -0.68
CA LEU A 452 -3.32 -24.25 -0.61
C LEU A 452 -4.40 -24.04 -1.67
N PRO A 453 -5.47 -23.30 -1.37
CA PRO A 453 -6.43 -22.89 -2.38
C PRO A 453 -5.70 -22.18 -3.53
N ASP A 454 -6.08 -22.44 -4.75
CA ASP A 454 -5.46 -21.96 -5.99
C ASP A 454 -5.61 -20.45 -6.27
N GLY A 455 -5.74 -19.64 -5.21
CA GLY A 455 -5.89 -18.18 -5.28
C GLY A 455 -7.33 -17.71 -5.44
N SER A 456 -8.31 -18.56 -5.11
CA SER A 456 -9.76 -18.24 -5.16
C SER A 456 -10.34 -17.70 -3.84
N LEU A 457 -9.49 -17.34 -2.87
CA LEU A 457 -9.97 -16.75 -1.63
C LEU A 457 -10.53 -15.34 -1.87
N PRO A 458 -11.64 -14.99 -1.21
CA PRO A 458 -12.14 -13.62 -1.23
C PRO A 458 -11.05 -12.65 -0.74
N SER A 459 -10.88 -11.53 -1.45
CA SER A 459 -9.93 -10.51 -1.02
C SER A 459 -10.33 -9.96 0.34
N VAL A 460 -9.38 -9.90 1.27
CA VAL A 460 -9.55 -9.32 2.61
C VAL A 460 -8.63 -8.12 2.79
N ALA A 461 -8.96 -7.24 3.75
CA ALA A 461 -8.08 -6.13 4.10
C ALA A 461 -6.74 -6.66 4.60
N VAL A 462 -5.65 -6.11 4.06
CA VAL A 462 -4.28 -6.43 4.46
C VAL A 462 -3.54 -5.17 4.90
N LEU A 463 -2.56 -5.32 5.78
CA LEU A 463 -1.81 -4.22 6.40
C LEU A 463 -0.31 -4.40 6.15
N PRO A 464 0.52 -3.36 6.23
CA PRO A 464 1.97 -3.56 6.35
C PRO A 464 2.28 -4.53 7.49
N GLY A 465 3.14 -5.52 7.24
CA GLY A 465 3.42 -6.62 8.18
C GLY A 465 2.57 -7.87 7.96
N THR A 466 1.46 -7.80 7.21
CA THR A 466 0.73 -9.02 6.82
C THR A 466 1.64 -9.96 6.03
N VAL A 467 1.65 -11.23 6.42
CA VAL A 467 2.38 -12.30 5.74
C VAL A 467 1.41 -13.10 4.90
N GLN A 468 1.51 -12.94 3.60
CA GLN A 468 0.71 -13.68 2.61
C GLN A 468 1.45 -14.89 2.10
N LEU A 469 0.72 -15.97 1.80
CA LEU A 469 1.26 -17.22 1.27
C LEU A 469 0.69 -17.50 -0.12
N PRO A 470 1.41 -17.12 -1.21
CA PRO A 470 1.07 -17.50 -2.58
C PRO A 470 1.11 -19.02 -2.80
N PRO A 471 0.55 -19.53 -3.93
CA PRO A 471 0.49 -20.96 -4.23
C PRO A 471 1.85 -21.67 -4.33
N ASP A 472 2.93 -20.93 -4.57
CA ASP A 472 4.30 -21.47 -4.58
C ASP A 472 4.87 -21.75 -3.17
N GLY A 473 4.09 -21.47 -2.11
CA GLY A 473 4.50 -21.68 -0.73
C GLY A 473 5.58 -20.71 -0.23
N GLN A 474 5.89 -19.64 -0.97
CA GLN A 474 6.92 -18.67 -0.61
C GLN A 474 6.28 -17.42 0.06
N PRO A 475 6.55 -17.15 1.34
CA PRO A 475 5.90 -16.05 2.04
C PRO A 475 6.26 -14.68 1.47
N ILE A 476 5.30 -13.74 1.55
CA ILE A 476 5.50 -12.33 1.24
C ILE A 476 5.10 -11.51 2.45
N ILE A 477 6.02 -10.72 3.01
CA ILE A 477 5.74 -9.75 4.08
C ILE A 477 5.38 -8.41 3.43
N LEU A 478 4.15 -7.97 3.58
CA LEU A 478 3.67 -6.71 2.99
C LEU A 478 4.31 -5.50 3.67
N LEU A 479 4.66 -4.47 2.88
CA LEU A 479 5.27 -3.23 3.33
C LEU A 479 4.37 -2.00 3.09
N ALA A 480 4.94 -0.81 3.18
CA ALA A 480 4.23 0.46 3.17
C ALA A 480 3.40 0.73 1.91
N ASP A 481 3.89 0.30 0.74
CA ASP A 481 3.22 0.50 -0.56
C ASP A 481 2.34 -0.70 -0.98
N ALA A 482 2.12 -1.68 -0.08
CA ALA A 482 1.28 -2.83 -0.36
C ALA A 482 -0.18 -2.43 -0.64
N GLN A 483 -0.84 -3.24 -1.45
CA GLN A 483 -2.28 -3.12 -1.70
C GLN A 483 -3.10 -3.10 -0.41
N THR A 484 -4.32 -2.58 -0.48
CA THR A 484 -5.19 -2.45 0.70
C THR A 484 -6.05 -3.68 0.95
N VAL A 485 -6.29 -4.48 -0.08
CA VAL A 485 -6.95 -5.78 -0.02
C VAL A 485 -6.16 -6.82 -0.82
N GLY A 486 -6.19 -8.08 -0.40
CA GLY A 486 -5.49 -9.17 -1.05
C GLY A 486 -6.20 -10.50 -0.89
N GLY A 487 -6.06 -11.39 -1.89
CA GLY A 487 -6.75 -12.68 -1.96
C GLY A 487 -5.84 -13.90 -1.71
N TYR A 488 -4.61 -13.71 -1.24
CA TYR A 488 -3.78 -14.82 -0.79
C TYR A 488 -4.04 -15.14 0.69
N PRO A 489 -3.89 -16.40 1.12
CA PRO A 489 -3.97 -16.77 2.52
C PRO A 489 -3.09 -15.89 3.40
N VAL A 490 -3.64 -15.41 4.52
CA VAL A 490 -2.95 -14.61 5.53
C VAL A 490 -2.49 -15.53 6.65
N ILE A 491 -1.22 -15.95 6.61
CA ILE A 491 -0.65 -16.91 7.57
C ILE A 491 -0.12 -16.23 8.85
N GLY A 492 0.12 -14.92 8.81
CA GLY A 492 0.61 -14.20 9.98
C GLY A 492 0.66 -12.69 9.78
N HIS A 493 0.99 -12.01 10.88
CA HIS A 493 1.22 -10.57 10.89
C HIS A 493 2.49 -10.29 11.69
N VAL A 494 3.53 -9.79 11.03
CA VAL A 494 4.71 -9.24 11.72
C VAL A 494 4.24 -8.03 12.54
N ILE A 495 4.62 -7.97 13.81
CA ILE A 495 4.19 -6.88 14.70
C ILE A 495 4.71 -5.52 14.24
N ALA A 496 3.97 -4.47 14.54
CA ALA A 496 4.30 -3.10 14.09
C ALA A 496 5.73 -2.67 14.49
N ALA A 497 6.17 -3.04 15.69
CA ALA A 497 7.51 -2.73 16.18
C ALA A 497 8.64 -3.37 15.37
N ASP A 498 8.38 -4.49 14.67
CA ASP A 498 9.40 -5.19 13.87
C ASP A 498 9.40 -4.77 12.40
N LEU A 499 8.49 -3.89 11.96
CA LEU A 499 8.48 -3.39 10.57
C LEU A 499 9.77 -2.66 10.20
N ALA A 500 10.39 -1.97 11.17
CA ALA A 500 11.71 -1.38 10.97
C ALA A 500 12.76 -2.44 10.62
N LEU A 501 12.71 -3.63 11.25
CA LEU A 501 13.61 -4.75 10.91
C LEU A 501 13.35 -5.28 9.51
N VAL A 502 12.07 -5.43 9.12
CA VAL A 502 11.69 -5.86 7.77
C VAL A 502 12.19 -4.86 6.72
N ALA A 503 12.08 -3.56 7.01
CA ALA A 503 12.57 -2.51 6.11
C ALA A 503 14.08 -2.55 5.88
N GLN A 504 14.83 -3.12 6.82
CA GLN A 504 16.30 -3.20 6.73
C GLN A 504 16.82 -4.49 6.10
N LEU A 505 15.95 -5.43 5.75
CA LEU A 505 16.33 -6.70 5.11
C LEU A 505 16.92 -6.46 3.71
N ARG A 506 18.08 -7.07 3.47
CA ARG A 506 18.80 -7.07 2.19
C ARG A 506 18.57 -8.39 1.45
N PRO A 507 18.68 -8.43 0.12
CA PRO A 507 18.70 -9.70 -0.61
C PRO A 507 19.69 -10.69 -0.01
N GLY A 508 19.23 -11.90 0.30
CA GLY A 508 20.02 -12.97 0.91
C GLY A 508 20.01 -13.01 2.44
N ASP A 509 19.52 -11.97 3.13
CA ASP A 509 19.39 -11.99 4.59
C ASP A 509 18.45 -13.11 5.04
N VAL A 510 18.75 -13.71 6.17
CA VAL A 510 17.96 -14.81 6.74
C VAL A 510 16.92 -14.27 7.70
N VAL A 511 15.66 -14.68 7.48
CA VAL A 511 14.53 -14.40 8.34
C VAL A 511 14.14 -15.66 9.10
N ARG A 512 13.91 -15.53 10.41
CA ARG A 512 13.32 -16.52 11.28
C ARG A 512 12.09 -15.95 11.96
N TRP A 513 11.18 -16.80 12.37
CA TRP A 513 9.89 -16.40 12.92
C TRP A 513 9.80 -16.74 14.41
N ARG A 514 9.18 -15.89 15.17
CA ARG A 514 8.85 -16.12 16.57
C ARG A 514 7.39 -15.74 16.82
N PRO A 515 6.56 -16.62 17.41
CA PRO A 515 5.20 -16.26 17.77
C PRO A 515 5.19 -15.10 18.77
N ALA A 516 4.17 -14.26 18.67
CA ALA A 516 3.93 -13.14 19.57
C ALA A 516 2.44 -12.95 19.82
N THR A 517 2.12 -12.36 20.97
CA THR A 517 0.77 -11.93 21.32
C THR A 517 0.57 -10.44 20.97
N ILE A 518 -0.69 -9.99 20.91
CA ILE A 518 -1.03 -8.57 20.68
C ILE A 518 -0.47 -7.72 21.84
N ASP A 519 -0.53 -8.20 23.08
CA ASP A 519 0.01 -7.47 24.23
C ASP A 519 1.53 -7.30 24.17
N GLU A 520 2.26 -8.34 23.75
CA GLU A 520 3.71 -8.22 23.48
C GLU A 520 4.00 -7.21 22.37
N ALA A 521 3.22 -7.24 21.28
CA ALA A 521 3.37 -6.34 20.16
C ALA A 521 3.18 -4.86 20.57
N HIS A 522 2.11 -4.59 21.32
CA HIS A 522 1.81 -3.25 21.81
C HIS A 522 2.82 -2.75 22.85
N ARG A 523 3.32 -3.64 23.71
CA ARG A 523 4.39 -3.29 24.65
C ARG A 523 5.65 -2.91 23.91
N ALA A 524 6.08 -3.73 22.96
CA ALA A 524 7.27 -3.47 22.15
C ALA A 524 7.16 -2.15 21.36
N LEU A 525 5.99 -1.84 20.81
CA LEU A 525 5.77 -0.60 20.07
C LEU A 525 5.85 0.62 21.02
N ARG A 526 5.25 0.55 22.21
CA ARG A 526 5.35 1.63 23.21
C ARG A 526 6.77 1.83 23.71
N GLU A 527 7.54 0.76 23.88
CA GLU A 527 8.97 0.84 24.27
C GLU A 527 9.81 1.50 23.18
N GLN A 528 9.51 1.23 21.91
CA GLN A 528 10.18 1.85 20.76
C GLN A 528 9.82 3.33 20.60
N ASP A 529 8.56 3.71 20.88
CA ASP A 529 8.06 5.09 20.76
C ASP A 529 8.40 5.95 21.99
N ALA A 530 8.69 5.33 23.14
CA ALA A 530 9.02 6.04 24.36
C ALA A 530 10.27 6.92 24.12
N PRO A 531 10.22 8.23 24.43
CA PRO A 531 11.41 9.07 24.38
C PRO A 531 12.48 8.43 25.26
N ALA A 532 13.73 8.41 24.79
CA ALA A 532 14.87 7.94 25.55
C ALA A 532 14.84 8.65 26.91
N ARG A 533 14.39 7.96 27.96
CA ARG A 533 14.39 8.53 29.31
C ARG A 533 15.82 8.77 29.68
N ALA A 534 16.17 10.03 30.03
CA ALA A 534 17.39 10.30 30.73
C ALA A 534 17.44 9.36 31.94
N THR A 535 18.43 8.47 31.95
CA THR A 535 18.71 7.67 33.16
C THR A 535 19.15 8.67 34.26
N PRO A 536 18.55 8.61 35.46
CA PRO A 536 18.85 9.54 36.54
C PRO A 536 20.32 9.51 36.93
#